data_5033d80186072e1547b82ba99d517d21
#
_entry.id   5033d80186072e1547b82ba99d517d21
#
_cell.length_a   1.000
_cell.length_b   1.000
_cell.length_c   1.000
_cell.angle_alpha   90.00
_cell.angle_beta   90.00
_cell.angle_gamma   90.00
#
_symmetry.space_group_name_H-M   'P 1'
#
loop_
_entity.id
_entity.type
_entity.pdbx_description
1 polymer ?
#
loop_
_entity_poly.entity_id
_entity_poly.type
_entity_poly.pdbx_seq_one_letter_code
_entity_poly.pdbx_strand_id
1 'polypeptide(L)'
;MAFEGLTEKLSAAFKKLRGKGRLSEADVKEAMREIRLALLEADVSYKVVKDFIKKTTERAVGADVLESLTPAQMIVKIVNEELTALMGSDNQKIHMASQPPTIVMLVGLQGASKTTNGAKLAGLFKKQNKNPLLVACDIYRPAAIKQLQVVGSQLDIPVFEMGQTNPVDIAKAAVAHAIRHGNDMVFLDTAGRLHVDEALMDELKAIKAAVKPNEILLVVDAMTGQDAVNAAQTFNEYLDIDGVMLSKLDGDARGGAALSVKAVTGKPIKFIGTGEKLDQIEPFHPGRMASRILGMGDVLTLIEKAEAAFDAKKAAELEQKLKSNKFTLADFYDQLVQLKGMGSLQDIAGMVPGMNAGALKNTQLDEKALTRTEAIIQSMTPYERENPSVLNHSRKRRIAAGAGVRVEQINQLLKQFDMMNQMVKQFSGPGASKKMKRMGKMGGFPGGMGGFPGM
;
A
#
# COMPACT_ATOMS: atom_id res chain seq x y z
N MET A 1 -7.25 -8.09 -1.75
CA MET A 1 -5.86 -7.61 -1.50
C MET A 1 -5.02 -7.81 -2.75
N ALA A 2 -4.00 -6.94 -2.93
CA ALA A 2 -3.04 -7.13 -4.03
C ALA A 2 -2.42 -8.53 -3.98
N PHE A 3 -2.33 -9.17 -5.15
CA PHE A 3 -1.70 -10.49 -5.36
C PHE A 3 -2.34 -11.68 -4.62
N GLU A 4 -3.51 -11.56 -4.01
CA GLU A 4 -4.11 -12.60 -3.16
C GLU A 4 -4.16 -13.97 -3.88
N GLY A 5 -4.65 -14.01 -5.13
CA GLY A 5 -4.74 -15.23 -5.91
C GLY A 5 -3.38 -15.87 -6.22
N LEU A 6 -2.38 -15.05 -6.55
CA LEU A 6 -1.02 -15.53 -6.80
C LEU A 6 -0.36 -16.03 -5.51
N THR A 7 -0.50 -15.28 -4.42
CA THR A 7 0.05 -15.64 -3.10
C THR A 7 -0.47 -16.98 -2.60
N GLU A 8 -1.78 -17.24 -2.72
CA GLU A 8 -2.38 -18.51 -2.30
C GLU A 8 -1.78 -19.70 -3.07
N LYS A 9 -1.64 -19.58 -4.39
CA LYS A 9 -1.08 -20.64 -5.23
C LYS A 9 0.40 -20.91 -4.97
N LEU A 10 1.20 -19.84 -4.86
CA LEU A 10 2.62 -19.98 -4.52
C LEU A 10 2.82 -20.58 -3.13
N SER A 11 2.04 -20.14 -2.14
CA SER A 11 2.07 -20.69 -0.79
C SER A 11 1.72 -22.17 -0.76
N ALA A 12 0.75 -22.61 -1.58
CA ALA A 12 0.39 -24.03 -1.70
C ALA A 12 1.53 -24.85 -2.29
N ALA A 13 2.20 -24.36 -3.35
CA ALA A 13 3.37 -25.02 -3.94
C ALA A 13 4.52 -25.17 -2.93
N PHE A 14 4.84 -24.10 -2.18
CA PHE A 14 5.89 -24.15 -1.17
C PHE A 14 5.54 -25.01 0.05
N LYS A 15 4.26 -25.12 0.42
CA LYS A 15 3.82 -25.99 1.50
C LYS A 15 4.10 -27.46 1.19
N LYS A 16 3.94 -27.88 -0.07
CA LYS A 16 4.28 -29.24 -0.52
C LYS A 16 5.78 -29.53 -0.39
N LEU A 17 6.64 -28.56 -0.73
CA LEU A 17 8.09 -28.70 -0.56
C LEU A 17 8.52 -28.79 0.91
N ARG A 18 7.94 -27.97 1.79
CA ARG A 18 8.27 -27.96 3.23
C ARG A 18 7.92 -29.27 3.94
N GLY A 19 6.94 -30.01 3.43
CA GLY A 19 6.55 -31.32 3.97
C GLY A 19 7.53 -32.47 3.70
N LYS A 20 8.52 -32.26 2.80
CA LYS A 20 9.52 -33.28 2.41
C LYS A 20 10.85 -32.96 3.11
N GLY A 21 11.36 -33.88 3.91
CA GLY A 21 12.62 -33.69 4.66
C GLY A 21 13.86 -33.61 3.77
N ARG A 22 13.88 -34.35 2.65
CA ARG A 22 14.87 -34.24 1.56
C ARG A 22 14.15 -33.93 0.25
N LEU A 23 14.75 -33.12 -0.58
CA LEU A 23 14.21 -32.78 -1.90
C LEU A 23 15.08 -33.43 -2.99
N SER A 24 14.41 -34.01 -3.97
CA SER A 24 15.05 -34.49 -5.20
C SER A 24 14.89 -33.42 -6.30
N GLU A 25 15.69 -33.54 -7.35
CA GLU A 25 15.54 -32.70 -8.55
C GLU A 25 14.13 -32.80 -9.14
N ALA A 26 13.49 -33.95 -9.08
CA ALA A 26 12.11 -34.16 -9.55
C ALA A 26 11.11 -33.34 -8.73
N ASP A 27 11.29 -33.25 -7.40
CA ASP A 27 10.43 -32.45 -6.52
C ASP A 27 10.55 -30.96 -6.84
N VAL A 28 11.76 -30.48 -7.11
CA VAL A 28 12.01 -29.09 -7.52
C VAL A 28 11.33 -28.79 -8.85
N LYS A 29 11.49 -29.67 -9.85
CA LYS A 29 10.87 -29.50 -11.16
C LYS A 29 9.33 -29.49 -11.07
N GLU A 30 8.75 -30.33 -10.22
CA GLU A 30 7.30 -30.34 -9.99
C GLU A 30 6.84 -29.01 -9.36
N ALA A 31 7.52 -28.51 -8.35
CA ALA A 31 7.19 -27.23 -7.74
C ALA A 31 7.34 -26.06 -8.72
N MET A 32 8.40 -26.06 -9.55
CA MET A 32 8.58 -25.05 -10.58
C MET A 32 7.47 -25.09 -11.65
N ARG A 33 6.94 -26.29 -11.93
CA ARG A 33 5.76 -26.42 -12.80
C ARG A 33 4.51 -25.78 -12.20
N GLU A 34 4.26 -25.97 -10.91
CA GLU A 34 3.14 -25.34 -10.19
C GLU A 34 3.31 -23.81 -10.15
N ILE A 35 4.51 -23.31 -9.85
CA ILE A 35 4.84 -21.88 -9.87
C ILE A 35 4.62 -21.30 -11.27
N ARG A 36 5.04 -22.02 -12.31
CA ARG A 36 4.81 -21.62 -13.71
C ARG A 36 3.32 -21.43 -14.01
N LEU A 37 2.48 -22.39 -13.61
CA LEU A 37 1.04 -22.33 -13.80
C LEU A 37 0.44 -21.15 -13.03
N ALA A 38 0.85 -20.96 -11.77
CA ALA A 38 0.39 -19.84 -10.96
C ALA A 38 0.71 -18.46 -11.58
N LEU A 39 1.92 -18.30 -12.13
CA LEU A 39 2.32 -17.06 -12.81
C LEU A 39 1.55 -16.83 -14.11
N LEU A 40 1.29 -17.89 -14.91
CA LEU A 40 0.49 -17.77 -16.13
C LEU A 40 -0.97 -17.44 -15.83
N GLU A 41 -1.56 -18.05 -14.80
CA GLU A 41 -2.92 -17.73 -14.35
C GLU A 41 -3.01 -16.32 -13.73
N ALA A 42 -1.90 -15.82 -13.20
CA ALA A 42 -1.76 -14.44 -12.75
C ALA A 42 -1.57 -13.44 -13.91
N ASP A 43 -1.71 -13.88 -15.15
CA ASP A 43 -1.58 -13.06 -16.35
C ASP A 43 -0.17 -12.43 -16.52
N VAL A 44 0.87 -13.15 -16.10
CA VAL A 44 2.26 -12.77 -16.37
C VAL A 44 2.63 -13.16 -17.79
N SER A 45 3.35 -12.30 -18.50
CA SER A 45 3.80 -12.56 -19.88
C SER A 45 4.51 -13.91 -20.02
N TYR A 46 4.12 -14.71 -21.00
CA TYR A 46 4.67 -16.05 -21.22
C TYR A 46 6.21 -16.06 -21.34
N LYS A 47 6.78 -15.09 -22.06
CA LYS A 47 8.23 -14.95 -22.21
C LYS A 47 8.90 -14.74 -20.87
N VAL A 48 8.34 -13.84 -20.05
CA VAL A 48 8.82 -13.53 -18.70
C VAL A 48 8.78 -14.77 -17.81
N VAL A 49 7.64 -15.49 -17.82
CA VAL A 49 7.48 -16.74 -17.05
C VAL A 49 8.50 -17.79 -17.46
N LYS A 50 8.71 -17.99 -18.76
CA LYS A 50 9.67 -18.96 -19.29
C LYS A 50 11.09 -18.68 -18.80
N ASP A 51 11.53 -17.43 -18.92
CA ASP A 51 12.88 -17.01 -18.51
C ASP A 51 13.07 -17.09 -16.99
N PHE A 52 12.05 -16.67 -16.23
CA PHE A 52 12.02 -16.78 -14.78
C PHE A 52 12.14 -18.24 -14.29
N ILE A 53 11.29 -19.13 -14.82
CA ILE A 53 11.29 -20.55 -14.43
C ILE A 53 12.61 -21.21 -14.81
N LYS A 54 13.18 -20.89 -15.96
CA LYS A 54 14.49 -21.42 -16.37
C LYS A 54 15.58 -21.04 -15.35
N LYS A 55 15.75 -19.74 -15.09
CA LYS A 55 16.76 -19.23 -14.15
C LYS A 55 16.57 -19.79 -12.73
N THR A 56 15.34 -19.76 -12.25
CA THR A 56 15.01 -20.25 -10.90
C THR A 56 15.29 -21.74 -10.76
N THR A 57 14.92 -22.54 -11.78
CA THR A 57 15.16 -24.00 -11.77
C THR A 57 16.67 -24.31 -11.77
N GLU A 58 17.44 -23.66 -12.63
CA GLU A 58 18.90 -23.84 -12.71
C GLU A 58 19.56 -23.57 -11.35
N ARG A 59 19.14 -22.54 -10.62
CA ARG A 59 19.64 -22.22 -9.28
C ARG A 59 19.13 -23.19 -8.21
N ALA A 60 17.87 -23.61 -8.30
CA ALA A 60 17.23 -24.46 -7.28
C ALA A 60 17.64 -25.92 -7.33
N VAL A 61 18.14 -26.40 -8.47
CA VAL A 61 18.61 -27.80 -8.67
C VAL A 61 20.10 -27.95 -8.31
N GLY A 62 20.81 -26.88 -7.97
CA GLY A 62 22.22 -26.95 -7.56
C GLY A 62 22.45 -27.87 -6.34
N ALA A 63 23.58 -28.56 -6.33
CA ALA A 63 23.92 -29.49 -5.24
C ALA A 63 23.89 -28.82 -3.87
N ASP A 64 24.38 -27.58 -3.77
CA ASP A 64 24.39 -26.80 -2.52
C ASP A 64 22.98 -26.57 -1.94
N VAL A 65 21.95 -26.56 -2.77
CA VAL A 65 20.56 -26.41 -2.36
C VAL A 65 19.97 -27.72 -1.90
N LEU A 66 20.16 -28.80 -2.70
CA LEU A 66 19.57 -30.10 -2.45
C LEU A 66 20.20 -30.80 -1.24
N GLU A 67 21.49 -30.58 -0.99
CA GLU A 67 22.24 -31.12 0.14
C GLU A 67 22.16 -30.29 1.42
N SER A 68 21.52 -29.11 1.36
CA SER A 68 21.38 -28.26 2.53
C SER A 68 20.45 -28.84 3.59
N LEU A 69 20.62 -28.41 4.85
CA LEU A 69 19.74 -28.81 5.97
C LEU A 69 18.31 -28.25 5.82
N THR A 70 18.10 -27.20 4.99
CA THR A 70 16.82 -26.56 4.78
C THR A 70 16.56 -26.27 3.29
N PRO A 71 16.49 -27.31 2.42
CA PRO A 71 16.43 -27.10 0.97
C PRO A 71 15.15 -26.35 0.53
N ALA A 72 14.01 -26.61 1.17
CA ALA A 72 12.77 -25.90 0.87
C ALA A 72 12.85 -24.40 1.17
N GLN A 73 13.53 -24.00 2.23
CA GLN A 73 13.74 -22.57 2.57
C GLN A 73 14.69 -21.90 1.57
N MET A 74 15.73 -22.61 1.14
CA MET A 74 16.64 -22.08 0.11
C MET A 74 15.93 -21.87 -1.22
N ILE A 75 15.05 -22.78 -1.63
CA ILE A 75 14.24 -22.61 -2.85
C ILE A 75 13.33 -21.38 -2.73
N VAL A 76 12.64 -21.19 -1.60
CA VAL A 76 11.81 -20.00 -1.37
C VAL A 76 12.66 -18.72 -1.44
N LYS A 77 13.87 -18.73 -0.87
CA LYS A 77 14.82 -17.61 -0.97
C LYS A 77 15.21 -17.31 -2.42
N ILE A 78 15.57 -18.34 -3.19
CA ILE A 78 15.90 -18.20 -4.61
C ILE A 78 14.74 -17.60 -5.39
N VAL A 79 13.52 -18.10 -5.19
CA VAL A 79 12.30 -17.54 -5.84
C VAL A 79 12.08 -16.10 -5.45
N ASN A 80 12.28 -15.72 -4.19
CA ASN A 80 12.17 -14.33 -3.73
C ASN A 80 13.18 -13.40 -4.40
N GLU A 81 14.43 -13.85 -4.51
CA GLU A 81 15.50 -13.10 -5.17
C GLU A 81 15.22 -12.91 -6.66
N GLU A 82 14.78 -13.96 -7.37
CA GLU A 82 14.43 -13.90 -8.79
C GLU A 82 13.18 -13.03 -9.04
N LEU A 83 12.15 -13.10 -8.18
CA LEU A 83 10.99 -12.20 -8.26
C LEU A 83 11.40 -10.73 -8.04
N THR A 84 12.28 -10.49 -7.05
CA THR A 84 12.81 -9.15 -6.77
C THR A 84 13.57 -8.60 -7.99
N ALA A 85 14.47 -9.41 -8.57
CA ALA A 85 15.24 -9.05 -9.75
C ALA A 85 14.35 -8.77 -10.97
N LEU A 86 13.29 -9.57 -11.14
CA LEU A 86 12.30 -9.41 -12.20
C LEU A 86 11.59 -8.06 -12.13
N MET A 87 11.24 -7.62 -10.92
CA MET A 87 10.57 -6.34 -10.67
C MET A 87 11.52 -5.15 -10.58
N GLY A 88 12.84 -5.38 -10.39
CA GLY A 88 13.81 -4.28 -10.46
C GLY A 88 14.77 -4.09 -9.33
N SER A 89 15.13 -5.08 -8.54
CA SER A 89 16.13 -5.03 -7.43
C SER A 89 15.89 -3.91 -6.40
N ASP A 90 15.92 -2.63 -6.81
CA ASP A 90 15.84 -1.47 -5.92
C ASP A 90 14.74 -0.48 -6.31
N ASN A 91 14.30 0.31 -5.33
CA ASN A 91 13.40 1.44 -5.57
C ASN A 91 14.10 2.52 -6.40
N GLN A 92 13.46 2.94 -7.48
CA GLN A 92 13.94 4.02 -8.34
C GLN A 92 13.16 5.30 -8.06
N LYS A 93 13.89 6.37 -7.70
CA LYS A 93 13.32 7.68 -7.40
C LYS A 93 13.06 8.48 -8.69
N ILE A 94 12.28 9.56 -8.59
CA ILE A 94 12.14 10.56 -9.65
C ILE A 94 13.48 11.29 -9.86
N HIS A 95 13.82 11.55 -11.12
CA HIS A 95 14.97 12.37 -11.47
C HIS A 95 14.68 13.84 -11.15
N MET A 96 15.31 14.34 -10.10
CA MET A 96 15.17 15.74 -9.71
C MET A 96 16.01 16.64 -10.60
N ALA A 97 15.45 17.76 -11.02
CA ALA A 97 16.19 18.78 -11.78
C ALA A 97 17.32 19.38 -10.91
N SER A 98 18.44 19.72 -11.54
CA SER A 98 19.53 20.46 -10.88
C SER A 98 19.12 21.89 -10.49
N GLN A 99 18.21 22.48 -11.25
CA GLN A 99 17.56 23.76 -10.96
C GLN A 99 16.05 23.61 -11.02
N PRO A 100 15.31 24.10 -10.01
CA PRO A 100 13.84 24.03 -10.03
C PRO A 100 13.24 24.84 -11.19
N PRO A 101 12.06 24.43 -11.66
CA PRO A 101 11.26 23.31 -11.19
C PRO A 101 11.65 21.96 -11.79
N THR A 102 11.46 20.87 -11.03
CA THR A 102 11.44 19.52 -11.60
C THR A 102 10.11 19.30 -12.32
N ILE A 103 10.16 18.94 -13.58
CA ILE A 103 8.97 18.75 -14.43
C ILE A 103 8.69 17.24 -14.55
N VAL A 104 7.53 16.81 -14.06
CA VAL A 104 7.01 15.44 -14.15
C VAL A 104 5.84 15.43 -15.12
N MET A 105 5.98 14.71 -16.23
CA MET A 105 4.93 14.56 -17.24
C MET A 105 4.22 13.22 -17.03
N LEU A 106 2.92 13.26 -16.72
CA LEU A 106 2.10 12.07 -16.52
C LEU A 106 1.45 11.68 -17.84
N VAL A 107 1.73 10.47 -18.31
CA VAL A 107 1.18 9.93 -19.55
C VAL A 107 0.44 8.61 -19.31
N GLY A 108 -0.43 8.17 -20.25
CA GLY A 108 -1.15 6.91 -20.14
C GLY A 108 -2.54 6.96 -20.76
N LEU A 109 -3.20 5.81 -20.82
CA LEU A 109 -4.54 5.67 -21.41
C LEU A 109 -5.63 6.33 -20.53
N GLN A 110 -6.80 6.53 -21.11
CA GLN A 110 -7.98 6.95 -20.37
C GLN A 110 -8.39 5.87 -19.36
N GLY A 111 -8.80 6.28 -18.17
CA GLY A 111 -9.18 5.35 -17.08
C GLY A 111 -8.02 4.83 -16.24
N ALA A 112 -6.74 5.08 -16.63
CA ALA A 112 -5.57 4.71 -15.83
C ALA A 112 -5.39 5.55 -14.55
N SER A 113 -6.30 6.47 -14.27
CA SER A 113 -6.29 7.34 -13.08
C SER A 113 -5.10 8.33 -13.01
N LYS A 114 -4.64 8.87 -14.14
CA LYS A 114 -3.54 9.85 -14.21
C LYS A 114 -3.75 11.03 -13.28
N THR A 115 -4.86 11.74 -13.44
CA THR A 115 -5.23 12.93 -12.66
C THR A 115 -5.15 12.68 -11.16
N THR A 116 -5.80 11.61 -10.69
CA THR A 116 -5.81 11.26 -9.26
C THR A 116 -4.42 10.85 -8.75
N ASN A 117 -3.70 10.02 -9.49
CA ASN A 117 -2.39 9.54 -9.07
C ASN A 117 -1.31 10.63 -9.20
N GLY A 118 -1.44 11.53 -10.18
CA GLY A 118 -0.59 12.72 -10.26
C GLY A 118 -0.76 13.64 -9.06
N ALA A 119 -1.98 13.86 -8.64
CA ALA A 119 -2.26 14.64 -7.45
C ALA A 119 -1.79 13.95 -6.16
N LYS A 120 -1.97 12.61 -6.03
CA LYS A 120 -1.40 11.83 -4.91
C LYS A 120 0.11 11.97 -4.85
N LEU A 121 0.77 11.87 -6.00
CA LEU A 121 2.22 12.01 -6.10
C LEU A 121 2.67 13.42 -5.69
N ALA A 122 1.99 14.47 -6.17
CA ALA A 122 2.23 15.84 -5.74
C ALA A 122 2.04 16.01 -4.22
N GLY A 123 0.98 15.40 -3.65
CA GLY A 123 0.74 15.38 -2.21
C GLY A 123 1.84 14.67 -1.42
N LEU A 124 2.40 13.58 -1.96
CA LEU A 124 3.53 12.88 -1.36
C LEU A 124 4.77 13.78 -1.31
N PHE A 125 5.07 14.51 -2.40
CA PHE A 125 6.20 15.45 -2.42
C PHE A 125 5.96 16.69 -1.55
N LYS A 126 4.72 17.17 -1.46
CA LYS A 126 4.37 18.24 -0.50
C LYS A 126 4.68 17.86 0.95
N LYS A 127 4.38 16.61 1.35
CA LYS A 127 4.77 16.07 2.67
C LYS A 127 6.29 16.02 2.88
N GLN A 128 7.06 15.99 1.80
CA GLN A 128 8.53 16.06 1.82
C GLN A 128 9.07 17.49 1.71
N ASN A 129 8.24 18.50 2.02
CA ASN A 129 8.55 19.92 1.99
C ASN A 129 8.89 20.45 0.59
N LYS A 130 8.30 19.86 -0.47
CA LYS A 130 8.31 20.41 -1.81
C LYS A 130 7.11 21.33 -2.04
N ASN A 131 7.24 22.24 -3.00
CA ASN A 131 6.19 23.17 -3.41
C ASN A 131 5.65 22.81 -4.80
N PRO A 132 4.78 21.80 -4.92
CA PRO A 132 4.29 21.29 -6.20
C PRO A 132 3.25 22.23 -6.82
N LEU A 133 3.18 22.21 -8.16
CA LEU A 133 2.15 22.81 -9.00
C LEU A 133 1.51 21.70 -9.85
N LEU A 134 0.19 21.57 -9.81
CA LEU A 134 -0.56 20.71 -10.73
C LEU A 134 -0.95 21.50 -11.98
N VAL A 135 -0.88 20.88 -13.16
CA VAL A 135 -1.14 21.54 -14.43
C VAL A 135 -2.16 20.76 -15.24
N ALA A 136 -3.27 21.40 -15.63
CA ALA A 136 -4.34 20.78 -16.39
C ALA A 136 -4.05 20.86 -17.89
N CYS A 137 -3.41 19.82 -18.44
CA CYS A 137 -3.18 19.65 -19.88
C CYS A 137 -4.24 18.75 -20.56
N ASP A 138 -5.13 18.05 -19.80
CA ASP A 138 -6.27 17.30 -20.36
C ASP A 138 -7.43 18.25 -20.64
N ILE A 139 -7.43 18.87 -21.81
CA ILE A 139 -8.44 19.85 -22.23
C ILE A 139 -9.64 19.21 -22.93
N TYR A 140 -9.56 17.95 -23.30
CA TYR A 140 -10.58 17.28 -24.11
C TYR A 140 -11.77 16.77 -23.31
N ARG A 141 -11.56 16.50 -22.02
CA ARG A 141 -12.63 16.09 -21.12
C ARG A 141 -13.18 17.29 -20.36
N PRO A 142 -14.46 17.65 -20.52
CA PRO A 142 -15.03 18.86 -19.92
C PRO A 142 -14.88 18.97 -18.41
N ALA A 143 -14.84 17.82 -17.71
CA ALA A 143 -14.72 17.77 -16.26
C ALA A 143 -13.26 17.61 -15.75
N ALA A 144 -12.27 17.40 -16.63
CA ALA A 144 -10.90 17.08 -16.21
C ALA A 144 -10.25 18.24 -15.43
N ILE A 145 -10.34 19.45 -15.94
CA ILE A 145 -9.81 20.67 -15.29
C ILE A 145 -10.44 20.82 -13.89
N LYS A 146 -11.79 20.74 -13.83
CA LYS A 146 -12.50 20.87 -12.56
C LYS A 146 -12.15 19.74 -11.58
N GLN A 147 -11.99 18.51 -12.08
CA GLN A 147 -11.55 17.38 -11.28
C GLN A 147 -10.18 17.64 -10.66
N LEU A 148 -9.21 18.10 -11.46
CA LEU A 148 -7.86 18.43 -10.97
C LEU A 148 -7.90 19.56 -9.94
N GLN A 149 -8.73 20.61 -10.15
CA GLN A 149 -8.91 21.68 -9.19
C GLN A 149 -9.48 21.19 -7.85
N VAL A 150 -10.49 20.31 -7.87
CA VAL A 150 -11.09 19.74 -6.66
C VAL A 150 -10.03 18.93 -5.87
N VAL A 151 -9.29 18.08 -6.56
CA VAL A 151 -8.26 17.24 -5.91
C VAL A 151 -7.08 18.10 -5.43
N GLY A 152 -6.67 19.09 -6.19
CA GLY A 152 -5.65 20.08 -5.78
C GLY A 152 -6.05 20.83 -4.52
N SER A 153 -7.31 21.30 -4.46
CA SER A 153 -7.86 21.98 -3.28
C SER A 153 -7.87 21.10 -2.03
N GLN A 154 -8.23 19.80 -2.18
CA GLN A 154 -8.20 18.85 -1.05
C GLN A 154 -6.81 18.62 -0.48
N LEU A 155 -5.78 18.76 -1.32
CA LEU A 155 -4.36 18.62 -0.93
C LEU A 155 -3.71 19.97 -0.60
N ASP A 156 -4.45 21.08 -0.76
CA ASP A 156 -3.92 22.44 -0.67
C ASP A 156 -2.68 22.61 -1.60
N ILE A 157 -2.84 22.20 -2.86
CA ILE A 157 -1.86 22.32 -3.95
C ILE A 157 -2.45 23.20 -5.04
N PRO A 158 -1.75 24.25 -5.50
CA PRO A 158 -2.21 25.10 -6.57
C PRO A 158 -2.35 24.35 -7.89
N VAL A 159 -3.37 24.71 -8.68
CA VAL A 159 -3.61 24.14 -10.00
C VAL A 159 -3.52 25.27 -11.03
N PHE A 160 -2.66 25.08 -12.02
CA PHE A 160 -2.53 25.94 -13.17
C PHE A 160 -3.39 25.44 -14.33
N GLU A 161 -4.18 26.32 -14.92
CA GLU A 161 -5.01 26.01 -16.07
C GLU A 161 -5.13 27.23 -16.99
N MET A 162 -5.42 27.02 -18.25
CA MET A 162 -5.69 28.05 -19.27
C MET A 162 -6.92 27.72 -20.11
N GLY A 163 -7.89 27.01 -19.52
CA GLY A 163 -9.08 26.55 -20.23
C GLY A 163 -8.75 25.59 -21.36
N GLN A 164 -9.46 25.68 -22.49
CA GLN A 164 -9.28 24.81 -23.65
C GLN A 164 -8.24 25.35 -24.64
N THR A 165 -7.11 25.81 -24.14
CA THR A 165 -5.96 26.25 -24.95
C THR A 165 -5.09 25.07 -25.36
N ASN A 166 -4.22 25.22 -26.33
CA ASN A 166 -3.28 24.18 -26.77
C ASN A 166 -2.45 23.63 -25.59
N PRO A 167 -2.41 22.31 -25.36
CA PRO A 167 -1.70 21.71 -24.23
C PRO A 167 -0.21 22.03 -24.16
N VAL A 168 0.44 22.25 -25.31
CA VAL A 168 1.86 22.66 -25.38
C VAL A 168 2.05 24.06 -24.81
N ASP A 169 1.13 25.00 -25.11
CA ASP A 169 1.20 26.35 -24.59
C ASP A 169 0.87 26.40 -23.11
N ILE A 170 -0.11 25.58 -22.66
CA ILE A 170 -0.40 25.41 -21.23
C ILE A 170 0.86 24.95 -20.49
N ALA A 171 1.54 23.91 -20.99
CA ALA A 171 2.74 23.36 -20.37
C ALA A 171 3.87 24.40 -20.27
N LYS A 172 4.13 25.16 -21.35
CA LYS A 172 5.14 26.23 -21.34
C LYS A 172 4.80 27.35 -20.34
N ALA A 173 3.56 27.80 -20.36
CA ALA A 173 3.08 28.87 -19.47
C ALA A 173 3.13 28.42 -17.99
N ALA A 174 2.80 27.15 -17.72
CA ALA A 174 2.86 26.58 -16.38
C ALA A 174 4.29 26.53 -15.83
N VAL A 175 5.28 26.14 -16.64
CA VAL A 175 6.70 26.13 -16.23
C VAL A 175 7.17 27.57 -15.95
N ALA A 176 6.82 28.54 -16.79
CA ALA A 176 7.13 29.94 -16.55
C ALA A 176 6.42 30.50 -15.30
N HIS A 177 5.19 30.04 -15.02
CA HIS A 177 4.46 30.36 -13.80
C HIS A 177 5.18 29.79 -12.58
N ALA A 178 5.54 28.50 -12.61
CA ALA A 178 6.25 27.83 -11.52
C ALA A 178 7.54 28.55 -11.13
N ILE A 179 8.36 28.94 -12.11
CA ILE A 179 9.59 29.70 -11.88
C ILE A 179 9.30 31.02 -11.17
N ARG A 180 8.28 31.76 -11.61
CA ARG A 180 7.93 33.08 -11.03
C ARG A 180 7.36 32.99 -9.62
N HIS A 181 6.68 31.89 -9.29
CA HIS A 181 6.00 31.72 -8.00
C HIS A 181 6.76 30.80 -7.02
N GLY A 182 7.96 30.35 -7.40
CA GLY A 182 8.80 29.52 -6.53
C GLY A 182 8.27 28.10 -6.34
N ASN A 183 7.50 27.57 -7.29
CA ASN A 183 7.16 26.14 -7.28
C ASN A 183 8.41 25.34 -7.72
N ASP A 184 8.77 24.32 -6.97
CA ASP A 184 9.95 23.51 -7.22
C ASP A 184 9.66 22.20 -7.97
N MET A 185 8.38 21.85 -8.09
CA MET A 185 7.89 20.70 -8.87
C MET A 185 6.67 21.07 -9.69
N VAL A 186 6.61 20.56 -10.92
CA VAL A 186 5.47 20.76 -11.85
C VAL A 186 4.98 19.37 -12.30
N PHE A 187 3.70 19.09 -12.10
CA PHE A 187 3.07 17.85 -12.54
C PHE A 187 2.10 18.15 -13.69
N LEU A 188 2.47 17.73 -14.90
CA LEU A 188 1.65 17.90 -16.09
C LEU A 188 0.66 16.73 -16.21
N ASP A 189 -0.62 16.96 -15.94
CA ASP A 189 -1.69 15.98 -16.17
C ASP A 189 -2.13 16.02 -17.63
N THR A 190 -1.57 15.12 -18.46
CA THR A 190 -1.84 15.11 -19.90
C THR A 190 -3.11 14.33 -20.23
N ALA A 191 -3.65 14.59 -21.42
CA ALA A 191 -4.78 13.86 -21.96
C ALA A 191 -4.51 12.34 -22.03
N GLY A 192 -5.57 11.55 -21.96
CA GLY A 192 -5.54 10.13 -22.26
C GLY A 192 -6.70 9.76 -23.18
N ARG A 193 -6.45 8.89 -24.13
CA ARG A 193 -7.47 8.32 -25.00
C ARG A 193 -7.69 6.85 -24.68
N LEU A 194 -8.77 6.26 -25.19
CA LEU A 194 -9.11 4.85 -24.98
C LEU A 194 -8.04 3.91 -25.55
N HIS A 195 -7.44 4.32 -26.66
CA HIS A 195 -6.37 3.58 -27.33
C HIS A 195 -5.20 4.52 -27.64
N VAL A 196 -4.03 3.93 -27.85
CA VAL A 196 -2.88 4.66 -28.38
C VAL A 196 -3.14 4.98 -29.85
N ASP A 197 -3.20 6.26 -30.19
CA ASP A 197 -3.29 6.76 -31.55
C ASP A 197 -2.18 7.78 -31.87
N GLU A 198 -1.94 8.02 -33.15
CA GLU A 198 -0.88 8.94 -33.60
C GLU A 198 -1.07 10.35 -33.06
N ALA A 199 -2.32 10.86 -33.07
CA ALA A 199 -2.62 12.23 -32.63
C ALA A 199 -2.28 12.44 -31.14
N LEU A 200 -2.57 11.44 -30.27
CA LEU A 200 -2.15 11.47 -28.87
C LEU A 200 -0.63 11.46 -28.74
N MET A 201 0.03 10.58 -29.48
CA MET A 201 1.51 10.46 -29.40
C MET A 201 2.21 11.72 -29.91
N ASP A 202 1.70 12.35 -30.97
CA ASP A 202 2.28 13.59 -31.49
C ASP A 202 2.07 14.76 -30.54
N GLU A 203 0.93 14.86 -29.86
CA GLU A 203 0.68 15.84 -28.81
C GLU A 203 1.66 15.67 -27.64
N LEU A 204 1.81 14.41 -27.16
CA LEU A 204 2.72 14.11 -26.06
C LEU A 204 4.19 14.37 -26.43
N LYS A 205 4.60 14.06 -27.67
CA LYS A 205 5.93 14.40 -28.19
C LYS A 205 6.14 15.90 -28.26
N ALA A 206 5.12 16.66 -28.70
CA ALA A 206 5.19 18.11 -28.77
C ALA A 206 5.34 18.75 -27.38
N ILE A 207 4.59 18.27 -26.38
CA ILE A 207 4.75 18.70 -24.97
C ILE A 207 6.15 18.35 -24.48
N LYS A 208 6.63 17.09 -24.67
CA LYS A 208 7.97 16.65 -24.31
C LYS A 208 9.05 17.56 -24.89
N ALA A 209 8.97 17.87 -26.19
CA ALA A 209 9.93 18.73 -26.87
C ALA A 209 9.93 20.16 -26.34
N ALA A 210 8.75 20.67 -25.97
CA ALA A 210 8.54 22.06 -25.54
C ALA A 210 9.07 22.34 -24.13
N VAL A 211 8.86 21.41 -23.17
CA VAL A 211 9.19 21.64 -21.75
C VAL A 211 10.34 20.75 -21.23
N LYS A 212 10.79 19.78 -22.01
CA LYS A 212 11.88 18.86 -21.67
C LYS A 212 11.73 18.30 -20.25
N PRO A 213 10.69 17.48 -19.97
CA PRO A 213 10.44 16.99 -18.63
C PRO A 213 11.64 16.23 -18.08
N ASN A 214 11.89 16.34 -16.78
CA ASN A 214 12.90 15.57 -16.07
C ASN A 214 12.47 14.12 -15.87
N GLU A 215 11.14 13.90 -15.89
CA GLU A 215 10.54 12.59 -15.69
C GLU A 215 9.28 12.45 -16.54
N ILE A 216 9.22 11.42 -17.37
CA ILE A 216 7.99 10.98 -18.04
C ILE A 216 7.51 9.73 -17.34
N LEU A 217 6.45 9.87 -16.55
CA LEU A 217 5.89 8.81 -15.74
C LEU A 217 4.61 8.26 -16.37
N LEU A 218 4.67 7.02 -16.83
CA LEU A 218 3.51 6.33 -17.39
C LEU A 218 2.63 5.78 -16.27
N VAL A 219 1.37 6.18 -16.25
CA VAL A 219 0.38 5.63 -15.33
C VAL A 219 -0.42 4.55 -16.05
N VAL A 220 -0.40 3.33 -15.51
CA VAL A 220 -1.16 2.18 -16.02
C VAL A 220 -2.03 1.56 -14.94
N ASP A 221 -3.17 1.02 -15.35
CA ASP A 221 -4.08 0.30 -14.46
C ASP A 221 -3.58 -1.14 -14.29
N ALA A 222 -3.17 -1.52 -13.08
CA ALA A 222 -2.66 -2.85 -12.78
C ALA A 222 -3.69 -3.96 -13.06
N MET A 223 -4.99 -3.66 -12.95
CA MET A 223 -6.06 -4.62 -13.15
C MET A 223 -6.23 -5.04 -14.60
N THR A 224 -5.69 -4.29 -15.58
CA THR A 224 -5.78 -4.62 -17.01
C THR A 224 -4.77 -5.68 -17.45
N GLY A 225 -3.91 -6.15 -16.56
CA GLY A 225 -3.00 -7.28 -16.84
C GLY A 225 -2.06 -7.02 -18.01
N GLN A 226 -2.13 -7.88 -19.05
CA GLN A 226 -1.26 -7.75 -20.24
C GLN A 226 -1.51 -6.49 -21.05
N ASP A 227 -2.72 -5.92 -21.05
CA ASP A 227 -3.00 -4.66 -21.76
C ASP A 227 -2.21 -3.50 -21.14
N ALA A 228 -1.99 -3.51 -19.80
CA ALA A 228 -1.09 -2.57 -19.15
C ALA A 228 0.36 -2.70 -19.67
N VAL A 229 0.82 -3.92 -19.87
CA VAL A 229 2.18 -4.22 -20.38
C VAL A 229 2.32 -3.77 -21.82
N ASN A 230 1.33 -4.08 -22.68
CA ASN A 230 1.32 -3.66 -24.08
C ASN A 230 1.29 -2.13 -24.21
N ALA A 231 0.44 -1.47 -23.43
CA ALA A 231 0.41 0.00 -23.39
C ALA A 231 1.77 0.55 -22.95
N ALA A 232 2.37 -0.02 -21.91
CA ALA A 232 3.68 0.43 -21.41
C ALA A 232 4.78 0.28 -22.48
N GLN A 233 4.79 -0.82 -23.23
CA GLN A 233 5.71 -1.01 -24.34
C GLN A 233 5.52 0.06 -25.41
N THR A 234 4.29 0.29 -25.85
CA THR A 234 3.99 1.29 -26.89
C THR A 234 4.38 2.69 -26.45
N PHE A 235 3.98 3.12 -25.23
CA PHE A 235 4.38 4.44 -24.73
C PHE A 235 5.90 4.58 -24.61
N ASN A 236 6.62 3.50 -24.23
CA ASN A 236 8.07 3.51 -24.17
C ASN A 236 8.73 3.68 -25.53
N GLU A 237 8.22 2.98 -26.56
CA GLU A 237 8.71 3.09 -27.94
C GLU A 237 8.54 4.51 -28.50
N TYR A 238 7.43 5.18 -28.21
CA TYR A 238 7.13 6.51 -28.75
C TYR A 238 7.75 7.66 -27.93
N LEU A 239 7.83 7.53 -26.61
CA LEU A 239 8.18 8.63 -25.72
C LEU A 239 9.47 8.39 -24.94
N ASP A 240 10.02 7.17 -24.94
CA ASP A 240 11.14 6.80 -24.08
C ASP A 240 10.86 7.25 -22.62
N ILE A 241 9.89 6.58 -21.98
CA ILE A 241 9.45 6.89 -20.62
C ILE A 241 10.56 6.64 -19.60
N ASP A 242 10.54 7.34 -18.46
CA ASP A 242 11.55 7.18 -17.40
C ASP A 242 11.13 6.21 -16.30
N GLY A 243 9.83 5.93 -16.20
CA GLY A 243 9.29 5.00 -15.21
C GLY A 243 7.79 4.78 -15.36
N VAL A 244 7.31 3.83 -14.59
CA VAL A 244 5.91 3.42 -14.57
C VAL A 244 5.33 3.59 -13.16
N MET A 245 4.08 4.02 -13.11
CA MET A 245 3.27 4.03 -11.90
C MET A 245 2.07 3.10 -12.10
N LEU A 246 1.94 2.10 -11.24
CA LEU A 246 0.81 1.19 -11.24
C LEU A 246 -0.32 1.76 -10.39
N SER A 247 -1.48 1.99 -11.00
CA SER A 247 -2.71 2.37 -10.30
C SER A 247 -3.53 1.14 -9.94
N LYS A 248 -4.43 1.27 -8.97
CA LYS A 248 -5.42 0.25 -8.56
C LYS A 248 -4.81 -1.12 -8.20
N LEU A 249 -3.61 -1.12 -7.64
CA LEU A 249 -2.94 -2.36 -7.27
C LEU A 249 -3.69 -3.11 -6.15
N ASP A 250 -4.41 -2.39 -5.31
CA ASP A 250 -5.28 -2.95 -4.26
C ASP A 250 -6.39 -3.86 -4.80
N GLY A 251 -6.89 -3.58 -6.01
CA GLY A 251 -7.86 -4.40 -6.72
C GLY A 251 -7.26 -5.54 -7.56
N ASP A 252 -5.94 -5.54 -7.79
CA ASP A 252 -5.27 -6.55 -8.59
C ASP A 252 -4.90 -7.80 -7.78
N ALA A 253 -5.75 -8.82 -7.85
CA ALA A 253 -5.49 -10.12 -7.22
C ALA A 253 -4.46 -10.97 -7.97
N ARG A 254 -4.14 -10.65 -9.24
CA ARG A 254 -3.27 -11.44 -10.12
C ARG A 254 -1.82 -10.97 -10.10
N GLY A 255 -1.58 -9.67 -10.27
CA GLY A 255 -0.23 -9.08 -10.22
C GLY A 255 0.60 -9.18 -11.50
N GLY A 256 0.00 -9.60 -12.60
CA GLY A 256 0.70 -9.85 -13.87
C GLY A 256 1.41 -8.62 -14.43
N ALA A 257 0.77 -7.45 -14.34
CA ALA A 257 1.36 -6.18 -14.79
C ALA A 257 2.63 -5.83 -13.99
N ALA A 258 2.59 -5.93 -12.66
CA ALA A 258 3.73 -5.63 -11.80
C ALA A 258 4.96 -6.52 -12.09
N LEU A 259 4.73 -7.78 -12.43
CA LEU A 259 5.78 -8.74 -12.76
C LEU A 259 6.30 -8.62 -14.19
N SER A 260 5.52 -8.04 -15.12
CA SER A 260 5.85 -8.03 -16.55
C SER A 260 6.38 -6.70 -17.06
N VAL A 261 5.90 -5.56 -16.51
CA VAL A 261 6.19 -4.23 -17.06
C VAL A 261 7.68 -3.97 -17.19
N LYS A 262 8.46 -4.17 -16.15
CA LYS A 262 9.92 -3.93 -16.22
C LYS A 262 10.61 -4.89 -17.17
N ALA A 263 10.24 -6.18 -17.14
CA ALA A 263 10.87 -7.19 -17.98
C ALA A 263 10.63 -6.92 -19.48
N VAL A 264 9.47 -6.35 -19.85
CA VAL A 264 9.11 -6.05 -21.24
C VAL A 264 9.62 -4.70 -21.69
N THR A 265 9.53 -3.65 -20.84
CA THR A 265 9.88 -2.28 -21.20
C THR A 265 11.32 -1.90 -20.87
N GLY A 266 11.98 -2.62 -19.96
CA GLY A 266 13.24 -2.22 -19.35
C GLY A 266 13.12 -1.06 -18.33
N LYS A 267 11.93 -0.45 -18.21
CA LYS A 267 11.70 0.73 -17.36
C LYS A 267 11.23 0.36 -15.95
N PRO A 268 11.72 1.06 -14.91
CA PRO A 268 11.37 0.73 -13.53
C PRO A 268 9.92 1.10 -13.19
N ILE A 269 9.32 0.32 -12.31
CA ILE A 269 8.13 0.76 -11.59
C ILE A 269 8.63 1.65 -10.44
N LYS A 270 8.13 2.89 -10.36
CA LYS A 270 8.58 3.86 -9.33
C LYS A 270 7.58 4.02 -8.20
N PHE A 271 6.28 3.98 -8.52
CA PHE A 271 5.19 4.18 -7.55
C PHE A 271 4.03 3.22 -7.79
N ILE A 272 3.27 2.98 -6.74
CA ILE A 272 2.02 2.22 -6.75
C ILE A 272 0.90 2.97 -6.05
N GLY A 273 -0.27 2.96 -6.65
CA GLY A 273 -1.52 3.39 -6.02
C GLY A 273 -2.16 2.21 -5.31
N THR A 274 -2.36 2.33 -4.00
CA THR A 274 -2.82 1.27 -3.10
C THR A 274 -4.25 1.47 -2.61
N GLY A 275 -5.04 2.29 -3.30
CA GLY A 275 -6.43 2.56 -2.99
C GLY A 275 -6.91 3.89 -3.55
N GLU A 276 -8.13 4.31 -3.20
CA GLU A 276 -8.79 5.50 -3.75
C GLU A 276 -8.41 6.81 -3.04
N LYS A 277 -8.06 6.77 -1.76
CA LYS A 277 -7.75 7.97 -0.97
C LYS A 277 -6.50 8.66 -1.47
N LEU A 278 -6.42 9.98 -1.27
CA LEU A 278 -5.33 10.82 -1.78
C LEU A 278 -3.97 10.58 -1.11
N ASP A 279 -3.93 9.92 0.03
CA ASP A 279 -2.73 9.50 0.74
C ASP A 279 -2.29 8.06 0.40
N GLN A 280 -3.10 7.31 -0.36
CA GLN A 280 -2.82 5.93 -0.74
C GLN A 280 -1.95 5.85 -2.00
N ILE A 281 -0.70 6.22 -1.85
CA ILE A 281 0.38 6.08 -2.82
C ILE A 281 1.65 5.70 -2.08
N GLU A 282 2.41 4.77 -2.63
CA GLU A 282 3.67 4.31 -2.04
C GLU A 282 4.76 4.21 -3.10
N PRO A 283 6.05 4.46 -2.75
CA PRO A 283 7.17 4.08 -3.60
C PRO A 283 7.17 2.57 -3.83
N PHE A 284 7.54 2.14 -5.03
CA PHE A 284 7.60 0.72 -5.34
C PHE A 284 8.91 0.10 -4.82
N HIS A 285 8.79 -0.86 -3.93
CA HIS A 285 9.92 -1.61 -3.37
C HIS A 285 9.88 -3.07 -3.86
N PRO A 286 10.68 -3.47 -4.86
CA PRO A 286 10.63 -4.82 -5.45
C PRO A 286 10.74 -5.95 -4.42
N GLY A 287 11.70 -5.86 -3.49
CA GLY A 287 11.88 -6.90 -2.46
C GLY A 287 10.71 -7.06 -1.50
N ARG A 288 10.08 -5.93 -1.09
CA ARG A 288 8.85 -5.98 -0.26
C ARG A 288 7.70 -6.59 -1.03
N MET A 289 7.59 -6.26 -2.31
CA MET A 289 6.55 -6.79 -3.18
C MET A 289 6.72 -8.29 -3.42
N ALA A 290 7.95 -8.76 -3.66
CA ALA A 290 8.27 -10.18 -3.76
C ALA A 290 7.89 -10.92 -2.47
N SER A 291 8.21 -10.36 -1.30
CA SER A 291 7.84 -10.93 0.00
C SER A 291 6.33 -11.00 0.21
N ARG A 292 5.57 -9.98 -0.21
CA ARG A 292 4.08 -9.99 -0.19
C ARG A 292 3.53 -11.09 -1.09
N ILE A 293 4.03 -11.21 -2.33
CA ILE A 293 3.63 -12.25 -3.29
C ILE A 293 3.88 -13.67 -2.73
N LEU A 294 4.96 -13.87 -1.98
CA LEU A 294 5.30 -15.15 -1.37
C LEU A 294 4.56 -15.42 -0.03
N GLY A 295 3.71 -14.52 0.41
CA GLY A 295 3.01 -14.63 1.70
C GLY A 295 3.93 -14.52 2.92
N MET A 296 5.11 -13.93 2.75
CA MET A 296 6.09 -13.72 3.83
C MET A 296 5.81 -12.44 4.64
N GLY A 297 4.80 -11.67 4.24
CA GLY A 297 4.47 -10.38 4.84
C GLY A 297 5.39 -9.24 4.40
N ASP A 298 5.13 -8.06 4.94
CA ASP A 298 5.92 -6.84 4.68
C ASP A 298 6.13 -6.07 5.99
N VAL A 299 7.01 -6.60 6.82
CA VAL A 299 7.30 -6.05 8.15
C VAL A 299 7.89 -4.64 8.05
N LEU A 300 8.68 -4.35 7.03
CA LEU A 300 9.32 -3.03 6.88
C LEU A 300 8.28 -1.95 6.59
N THR A 301 7.34 -2.19 5.66
CA THR A 301 6.23 -1.25 5.41
C THR A 301 5.34 -1.09 6.65
N LEU A 302 5.12 -2.16 7.43
CA LEU A 302 4.38 -2.08 8.68
C LEU A 302 5.09 -1.18 9.71
N ILE A 303 6.41 -1.33 9.85
CA ILE A 303 7.23 -0.48 10.73
C ILE A 303 7.18 0.98 10.27
N GLU A 304 7.38 1.26 8.99
CA GLU A 304 7.33 2.62 8.44
C GLU A 304 5.95 3.29 8.64
N LYS A 305 4.87 2.53 8.42
CA LYS A 305 3.51 3.01 8.70
C LYS A 305 3.28 3.25 10.18
N ALA A 306 3.81 2.37 11.04
CA ALA A 306 3.77 2.57 12.48
C ALA A 306 4.57 3.82 12.88
N GLU A 307 5.79 3.99 12.41
CA GLU A 307 6.61 5.18 12.70
C GLU A 307 5.94 6.48 12.21
N ALA A 308 5.34 6.48 11.02
CA ALA A 308 4.62 7.63 10.49
C ALA A 308 3.34 7.97 11.27
N ALA A 309 2.68 6.96 11.86
CA ALA A 309 1.48 7.14 12.67
C ALA A 309 1.78 7.48 14.14
N PHE A 310 2.99 7.12 14.61
CA PHE A 310 3.39 7.31 15.99
C PHE A 310 4.10 8.65 16.19
N ASP A 311 3.45 9.56 16.91
CA ASP A 311 4.13 10.72 17.51
C ASP A 311 4.92 10.23 18.73
N ALA A 312 6.25 10.30 18.65
CA ALA A 312 7.14 9.82 19.71
C ALA A 312 6.85 10.47 21.08
N LYS A 313 6.37 11.72 21.11
CA LYS A 313 5.95 12.41 22.35
C LYS A 313 4.69 11.78 22.93
N LYS A 314 3.69 11.51 22.09
CA LYS A 314 2.44 10.86 22.53
C LYS A 314 2.66 9.44 22.98
N ALA A 315 3.60 8.72 22.35
CA ALA A 315 3.96 7.36 22.77
C ALA A 315 4.61 7.34 24.17
N ALA A 316 5.52 8.28 24.45
CA ALA A 316 6.13 8.41 25.78
C ALA A 316 5.12 8.81 26.85
N GLU A 317 4.20 9.74 26.55
CA GLU A 317 3.12 10.13 27.45
C GLU A 317 2.16 8.96 27.73
N LEU A 318 1.84 8.17 26.71
CA LEU A 318 1.01 6.98 26.84
C LEU A 318 1.67 5.92 27.73
N GLU A 319 2.97 5.65 27.52
CA GLU A 319 3.74 4.74 28.35
C GLU A 319 3.73 5.19 29.84
N GLN A 320 3.88 6.49 30.07
CA GLN A 320 3.82 7.05 31.41
C GLN A 320 2.42 6.94 32.03
N LYS A 321 1.35 7.18 31.25
CA LYS A 321 -0.04 7.01 31.68
C LYS A 321 -0.38 5.54 31.97
N LEU A 322 0.09 4.61 31.17
CA LEU A 322 -0.06 3.16 31.40
C LEU A 322 0.65 2.73 32.68
N LYS A 323 1.90 3.17 32.92
CA LYS A 323 2.64 2.90 34.16
C LYS A 323 1.99 3.49 35.37
N SER A 324 1.34 4.65 35.25
CA SER A 324 0.67 5.35 36.36
C SER A 324 -0.79 4.92 36.57
N ASN A 325 -1.31 3.93 35.86
CA ASN A 325 -2.72 3.48 35.85
C ASN A 325 -3.74 4.61 35.54
N LYS A 326 -3.35 5.57 34.72
CA LYS A 326 -4.18 6.71 34.31
C LYS A 326 -4.67 6.60 32.85
N PHE A 327 -4.74 5.39 32.30
CA PHE A 327 -5.26 5.16 30.95
C PHE A 327 -6.78 5.38 30.92
N THR A 328 -7.24 6.27 30.02
CA THR A 328 -8.64 6.73 29.93
C THR A 328 -9.29 6.29 28.64
N LEU A 329 -10.63 6.46 28.53
CA LEU A 329 -11.32 6.28 27.23
C LEU A 329 -10.92 7.31 26.18
N ALA A 330 -10.41 8.49 26.58
CA ALA A 330 -9.83 9.44 25.65
C ALA A 330 -8.54 8.90 25.03
N ASP A 331 -7.64 8.36 25.86
CA ASP A 331 -6.40 7.72 25.37
C ASP A 331 -6.71 6.50 24.47
N PHE A 332 -7.73 5.72 24.82
CA PHE A 332 -8.20 4.59 24.01
C PHE A 332 -8.72 5.04 22.64
N TYR A 333 -9.46 6.16 22.62
CA TYR A 333 -9.93 6.76 21.36
C TYR A 333 -8.77 7.22 20.48
N ASP A 334 -7.77 7.90 21.05
CA ASP A 334 -6.59 8.35 20.31
C ASP A 334 -5.84 7.17 19.71
N GLN A 335 -5.75 6.03 20.42
CA GLN A 335 -5.15 4.79 19.87
C GLN A 335 -5.98 4.20 18.72
N LEU A 336 -7.31 4.23 18.81
CA LEU A 336 -8.18 3.78 17.72
C LEU A 336 -8.02 4.63 16.46
N VAL A 337 -7.92 5.96 16.63
CA VAL A 337 -7.69 6.89 15.51
C VAL A 337 -6.33 6.65 14.86
N GLN A 338 -5.28 6.42 15.66
CA GLN A 338 -3.94 6.09 15.14
C GLN A 338 -3.94 4.76 14.37
N LEU A 339 -4.58 3.71 14.89
CA LEU A 339 -4.71 2.43 14.20
C LEU A 339 -5.46 2.58 12.86
N LYS A 340 -6.50 3.39 12.83
CA LYS A 340 -7.26 3.69 11.61
C LYS A 340 -6.41 4.47 10.58
N GLY A 341 -5.48 5.31 11.06
CA GLY A 341 -4.52 6.03 10.22
C GLY A 341 -3.46 5.14 9.56
N MET A 342 -3.20 3.94 10.11
CA MET A 342 -2.26 2.96 9.54
C MET A 342 -2.83 2.16 8.35
N GLY A 343 -4.12 2.30 8.06
CA GLY A 343 -4.82 1.57 7.00
C GLY A 343 -5.89 0.62 7.54
N SER A 344 -6.47 -0.22 6.66
CA SER A 344 -7.46 -1.20 7.11
C SER A 344 -6.80 -2.28 7.99
N LEU A 345 -7.53 -2.83 8.95
CA LEU A 345 -7.04 -3.95 9.77
C LEU A 345 -6.66 -5.16 8.92
N GLN A 346 -7.29 -5.33 7.76
CA GLN A 346 -6.97 -6.38 6.80
C GLN A 346 -5.62 -6.14 6.12
N ASP A 347 -5.30 -4.89 5.79
CA ASP A 347 -4.00 -4.52 5.21
C ASP A 347 -2.87 -4.74 6.22
N ILE A 348 -3.08 -4.31 7.48
CA ILE A 348 -2.12 -4.52 8.57
C ILE A 348 -1.87 -6.00 8.81
N ALA A 349 -2.94 -6.81 8.86
CA ALA A 349 -2.83 -8.26 9.05
C ALA A 349 -2.10 -8.96 7.88
N GLY A 350 -2.29 -8.48 6.64
CA GLY A 350 -1.58 -8.99 5.46
C GLY A 350 -0.07 -8.68 5.47
N MET A 351 0.38 -7.70 6.26
CA MET A 351 1.79 -7.35 6.41
C MET A 351 2.51 -8.18 7.49
N VAL A 352 1.77 -8.87 8.36
CA VAL A 352 2.36 -9.70 9.43
C VAL A 352 2.69 -11.09 8.90
N PRO A 353 3.96 -11.55 9.00
CA PRO A 353 4.35 -12.88 8.56
C PRO A 353 3.58 -13.99 9.28
N GLY A 354 3.02 -14.94 8.51
CA GLY A 354 2.28 -16.08 9.06
C GLY A 354 0.82 -15.80 9.46
N MET A 355 0.34 -14.57 9.37
CA MET A 355 -1.08 -14.25 9.47
C MET A 355 -1.74 -14.41 8.10
N ASN A 356 -2.50 -15.49 7.91
CA ASN A 356 -3.29 -15.66 6.69
C ASN A 356 -4.46 -14.67 6.71
N ALA A 357 -4.47 -13.74 5.77
CA ALA A 357 -5.61 -12.85 5.52
C ALA A 357 -6.93 -13.64 5.30
N GLY A 358 -6.85 -14.87 4.80
CA GLY A 358 -7.98 -15.78 4.66
C GLY A 358 -8.56 -16.27 5.99
N ALA A 359 -7.74 -16.42 7.02
CA ALA A 359 -8.22 -16.78 8.36
C ALA A 359 -8.99 -15.62 9.02
N LEU A 360 -8.65 -14.39 8.65
CA LEU A 360 -9.34 -13.17 9.13
C LEU A 360 -10.62 -12.87 8.35
N LYS A 361 -10.80 -13.41 7.13
CA LYS A 361 -12.08 -13.34 6.40
C LYS A 361 -13.20 -14.10 7.14
N ASN A 362 -12.86 -15.16 7.86
CA ASN A 362 -13.83 -15.93 8.68
C ASN A 362 -14.07 -15.29 10.06
N THR A 363 -13.17 -14.44 10.53
CA THR A 363 -13.40 -13.53 11.64
C THR A 363 -13.77 -12.19 11.02
N GLN A 364 -15.05 -11.91 10.84
CA GLN A 364 -15.50 -10.57 10.47
C GLN A 364 -14.97 -9.60 11.52
N LEU A 365 -13.76 -9.08 11.32
CA LEU A 365 -13.28 -7.88 11.99
C LEU A 365 -14.21 -6.77 11.50
N ASP A 366 -15.27 -6.54 12.26
CA ASP A 366 -16.35 -5.64 11.89
C ASP A 366 -15.80 -4.21 11.96
N GLU A 367 -15.33 -3.66 10.81
CA GLU A 367 -14.95 -2.23 10.70
C GLU A 367 -16.09 -1.33 11.21
N LYS A 368 -17.33 -1.81 11.11
CA LYS A 368 -18.49 -1.14 11.70
C LYS A 368 -18.44 -1.18 13.23
N ALA A 369 -17.83 -2.18 13.86
CA ALA A 369 -17.65 -2.21 15.32
C ALA A 369 -16.67 -1.12 15.79
N LEU A 370 -15.57 -0.90 15.06
CA LEU A 370 -14.63 0.20 15.33
C LEU A 370 -15.31 1.55 15.16
N THR A 371 -16.05 1.75 14.07
CA THR A 371 -16.80 2.99 13.81
C THR A 371 -17.88 3.24 14.89
N ARG A 372 -18.57 2.19 15.35
CA ARG A 372 -19.51 2.30 16.47
C ARG A 372 -18.83 2.66 17.79
N THR A 373 -17.68 2.04 18.08
CA THR A 373 -16.88 2.36 19.29
C THR A 373 -16.43 3.82 19.27
N GLU A 374 -15.97 4.29 18.14
CA GLU A 374 -15.62 5.70 17.92
C GLU A 374 -16.83 6.63 18.17
N ALA A 375 -17.98 6.34 17.57
CA ALA A 375 -19.21 7.11 17.75
C ALA A 375 -19.68 7.15 19.23
N ILE A 376 -19.55 6.02 19.96
CA ILE A 376 -19.88 5.96 21.39
C ILE A 376 -18.97 6.91 22.16
N ILE A 377 -17.65 6.85 21.95
CA ILE A 377 -16.70 7.68 22.70
C ILE A 377 -16.85 9.16 22.32
N GLN A 378 -17.08 9.47 21.06
CA GLN A 378 -17.33 10.84 20.60
C GLN A 378 -18.62 11.44 21.19
N SER A 379 -19.63 10.61 21.45
CA SER A 379 -20.89 11.03 22.09
C SER A 379 -20.79 11.26 23.60
N MET A 380 -19.63 10.93 24.22
CA MET A 380 -19.31 11.23 25.60
C MET A 380 -18.73 12.65 25.77
N THR A 381 -19.01 13.30 26.88
CA THR A 381 -18.30 14.55 27.22
C THR A 381 -16.83 14.27 27.56
N PRO A 382 -15.91 15.26 27.48
CA PRO A 382 -14.51 15.08 27.90
C PRO A 382 -14.39 14.49 29.31
N TYR A 383 -15.15 14.99 30.26
CA TYR A 383 -15.18 14.49 31.63
C TYR A 383 -15.62 13.02 31.74
N GLU A 384 -16.58 12.56 30.94
CA GLU A 384 -17.05 11.18 30.92
C GLU A 384 -16.02 10.23 30.28
N ARG A 385 -15.23 10.71 29.34
CA ARG A 385 -14.11 9.94 28.72
C ARG A 385 -12.98 9.73 29.72
N GLU A 386 -12.70 10.73 30.55
CA GLU A 386 -11.68 10.64 31.59
C GLU A 386 -12.16 9.84 32.81
N ASN A 387 -13.46 9.89 33.12
CA ASN A 387 -14.05 9.28 34.31
C ASN A 387 -15.22 8.35 33.96
N PRO A 388 -14.98 7.17 33.40
CA PRO A 388 -16.06 6.25 32.98
C PRO A 388 -17.00 5.81 34.14
N SER A 389 -16.54 5.87 35.37
CA SER A 389 -17.32 5.53 36.57
C SER A 389 -18.54 6.43 36.81
N VAL A 390 -18.58 7.63 36.22
CA VAL A 390 -19.71 8.57 36.35
C VAL A 390 -20.87 8.22 35.40
N LEU A 391 -20.73 7.23 34.54
CA LEU A 391 -21.71 6.83 33.53
C LEU A 391 -22.88 6.08 34.15
N ASN A 392 -23.85 6.83 34.65
CA ASN A 392 -25.13 6.28 35.13
C ASN A 392 -26.08 5.96 33.94
N HIS A 393 -27.23 5.36 34.25
CA HIS A 393 -28.22 4.93 33.27
C HIS A 393 -28.69 6.07 32.34
N SER A 394 -28.95 7.25 32.87
CA SER A 394 -29.37 8.43 32.11
C SER A 394 -28.30 8.89 31.10
N ARG A 395 -27.05 8.97 31.53
CA ARG A 395 -25.91 9.33 30.67
C ARG A 395 -25.71 8.29 29.57
N LYS A 396 -25.79 7.00 29.89
CA LYS A 396 -25.69 5.91 28.91
C LYS A 396 -26.80 6.01 27.85
N ARG A 397 -28.04 6.34 28.22
CA ARG A 397 -29.14 6.55 27.26
C ARG A 397 -28.87 7.73 26.32
N ARG A 398 -28.36 8.85 26.84
CA ARG A 398 -27.98 10.03 26.04
C ARG A 398 -26.88 9.67 25.04
N ILE A 399 -25.83 9.00 25.49
CA ILE A 399 -24.70 8.55 24.66
C ILE A 399 -25.21 7.56 23.59
N ALA A 400 -26.08 6.62 23.96
CA ALA A 400 -26.67 5.65 23.04
C ALA A 400 -27.45 6.34 21.91
N ALA A 401 -28.27 7.34 22.27
CA ALA A 401 -29.03 8.13 21.30
C ALA A 401 -28.09 8.94 20.37
N GLY A 402 -27.02 9.55 20.91
CA GLY A 402 -26.04 10.31 20.12
C GLY A 402 -25.21 9.45 19.17
N ALA A 403 -24.87 8.24 19.57
CA ALA A 403 -24.07 7.30 18.78
C ALA A 403 -24.91 6.39 17.85
N GLY A 404 -26.22 6.44 17.92
CA GLY A 404 -27.10 5.55 17.15
C GLY A 404 -26.96 4.06 17.54
N VAL A 405 -26.69 3.77 18.82
CA VAL A 405 -26.45 2.41 19.34
C VAL A 405 -27.37 2.07 20.51
N ARG A 406 -27.40 0.81 20.93
CA ARG A 406 -28.10 0.39 22.14
C ARG A 406 -27.22 0.55 23.38
N VAL A 407 -27.87 0.68 24.56
CA VAL A 407 -27.16 0.81 25.85
C VAL A 407 -26.28 -0.40 26.16
N GLU A 408 -26.69 -1.60 25.69
CA GLU A 408 -25.91 -2.83 25.85
C GLU A 408 -24.52 -2.72 25.19
N GLN A 409 -24.41 -2.06 24.04
CA GLN A 409 -23.13 -1.87 23.33
C GLN A 409 -22.19 -0.94 24.11
N ILE A 410 -22.75 0.07 24.81
CA ILE A 410 -21.94 0.92 25.71
C ILE A 410 -21.44 0.10 26.91
N ASN A 411 -22.30 -0.75 27.48
CA ASN A 411 -21.88 -1.60 28.59
C ASN A 411 -20.80 -2.60 28.17
N GLN A 412 -20.90 -3.14 26.96
CA GLN A 412 -19.90 -4.04 26.37
C GLN A 412 -18.56 -3.32 26.18
N LEU A 413 -18.57 -2.10 25.63
CA LEU A 413 -17.37 -1.28 25.50
C LEU A 413 -16.69 -1.01 26.85
N LEU A 414 -17.46 -0.59 27.85
CA LEU A 414 -16.94 -0.33 29.19
C LEU A 414 -16.34 -1.58 29.83
N LYS A 415 -16.99 -2.74 29.68
CA LYS A 415 -16.46 -4.03 30.16
C LYS A 415 -15.16 -4.41 29.46
N GLN A 416 -15.06 -4.22 28.16
CA GLN A 416 -13.84 -4.47 27.39
C GLN A 416 -12.69 -3.53 27.83
N PHE A 417 -13.01 -2.25 28.04
CA PHE A 417 -12.06 -1.26 28.54
C PHE A 417 -11.53 -1.61 29.95
N ASP A 418 -12.42 -2.04 30.86
CA ASP A 418 -12.04 -2.48 32.19
C ASP A 418 -11.15 -3.73 32.15
N MET A 419 -11.47 -4.72 31.31
CA MET A 419 -10.64 -5.91 31.12
C MET A 419 -9.26 -5.56 30.59
N MET A 420 -9.16 -4.63 29.64
CA MET A 420 -7.90 -4.16 29.11
C MET A 420 -7.08 -3.45 30.19
N ASN A 421 -7.68 -2.57 30.97
CA ASN A 421 -7.03 -1.90 32.09
C ASN A 421 -6.52 -2.89 33.15
N GLN A 422 -7.27 -3.96 33.43
CA GLN A 422 -6.82 -5.03 34.32
C GLN A 422 -5.62 -5.80 33.77
N MET A 423 -5.61 -6.12 32.46
CA MET A 423 -4.44 -6.74 31.82
C MET A 423 -3.22 -5.85 31.92
N VAL A 424 -3.36 -4.57 31.58
CA VAL A 424 -2.24 -3.60 31.68
C VAL A 424 -1.68 -3.57 33.11
N LYS A 425 -2.54 -3.55 34.13
CA LYS A 425 -2.11 -3.61 35.54
C LYS A 425 -1.32 -4.86 35.88
N GLN A 426 -1.70 -6.02 35.32
CA GLN A 426 -1.00 -7.29 35.54
C GLN A 426 0.38 -7.31 34.88
N PHE A 427 0.56 -6.61 33.76
CA PHE A 427 1.82 -6.56 33.01
C PHE A 427 2.73 -5.39 33.43
N SER A 428 2.23 -4.37 34.11
CA SER A 428 2.99 -3.19 34.57
C SER A 428 3.51 -3.31 36.01
N GLY A 429 3.17 -4.38 36.77
CA GLY A 429 3.55 -4.56 38.17
C GLY A 429 4.99 -5.04 38.37
N PRO A 430 5.62 -4.77 39.56
CA PRO A 430 6.95 -5.26 39.91
C PRO A 430 6.92 -6.78 39.99
N GLY A 431 7.33 -7.48 38.93
CA GLY A 431 7.30 -8.95 38.78
C GLY A 431 6.89 -9.42 37.38
N ALA A 432 6.48 -8.51 36.52
CA ALA A 432 6.08 -8.81 35.13
C ALA A 432 7.19 -9.51 34.32
N SER A 433 8.46 -9.12 34.51
CA SER A 433 9.60 -9.73 33.83
C SER A 433 9.86 -11.20 34.24
N LYS A 434 9.55 -11.56 35.50
CA LYS A 434 9.65 -12.95 35.98
C LYS A 434 8.51 -13.84 35.48
N LYS A 435 7.28 -13.27 35.33
CA LYS A 435 6.13 -14.00 34.78
C LYS A 435 6.26 -14.22 33.27
N MET A 436 6.78 -13.22 32.54
CA MET A 436 7.04 -13.32 31.10
C MET A 436 8.12 -14.38 30.77
N LYS A 437 9.20 -14.47 31.55
CA LYS A 437 10.21 -15.54 31.44
C LYS A 437 9.66 -16.94 31.78
N ARG A 438 8.66 -17.05 32.65
CA ARG A 438 8.00 -18.32 32.98
C ARG A 438 7.02 -18.78 31.91
N MET A 439 6.27 -17.85 31.27
CA MET A 439 5.38 -18.16 30.14
C MET A 439 6.16 -18.52 28.87
N GLY A 440 7.32 -17.90 28.62
CA GLY A 440 8.19 -18.27 27.50
C GLY A 440 8.88 -19.64 27.64
N LYS A 441 8.98 -20.21 28.86
CA LYS A 441 9.51 -21.56 29.12
C LYS A 441 8.47 -22.69 29.13
N MET A 442 7.19 -22.37 29.22
CA MET A 442 6.08 -23.32 29.07
C MET A 442 5.47 -23.21 27.66
N GLY A 443 6.22 -23.55 26.62
CA GLY A 443 5.86 -23.55 25.21
C GLY A 443 4.35 -23.72 24.93
N GLY A 444 3.64 -22.60 24.89
CA GLY A 444 2.22 -22.61 24.61
C GLY A 444 1.62 -21.29 25.00
N PHE A 445 1.38 -20.41 24.04
CA PHE A 445 0.26 -19.48 24.15
C PHE A 445 -1.00 -20.36 24.29
N PRO A 446 -1.71 -20.34 25.43
CA PRO A 446 -2.97 -21.06 25.53
C PRO A 446 -3.97 -20.32 24.66
N GLY A 447 -4.39 -21.00 23.64
CA GLY A 447 -5.59 -20.69 22.92
C GLY A 447 -5.51 -19.47 22.04
N GLY A 448 -5.71 -19.75 20.77
CA GLY A 448 -6.01 -18.75 19.79
C GLY A 448 -6.91 -17.67 20.33
N MET A 449 -6.72 -16.49 19.83
CA MET A 449 -7.69 -15.40 19.82
C MET A 449 -8.92 -15.82 19.00
N GLY A 450 -9.52 -16.96 19.42
CA GLY A 450 -10.81 -17.44 19.02
C GLY A 450 -11.72 -17.23 20.21
N GLY A 451 -12.45 -16.14 20.20
CA GLY A 451 -13.45 -15.92 21.23
C GLY A 451 -13.62 -14.44 21.58
N PHE A 452 -13.83 -13.58 20.60
CA PHE A 452 -14.87 -12.59 20.80
C PHE A 452 -16.17 -13.40 20.87
N PRO A 453 -16.87 -13.48 22.04
CA PRO A 453 -18.13 -14.17 22.11
C PRO A 453 -19.08 -13.45 21.16
N GLY A 454 -19.68 -14.25 20.29
CA GLY A 454 -20.44 -13.85 19.15
C GLY A 454 -21.54 -12.84 19.38
N MET A 455 -21.76 -12.14 18.35
CA MET A 455 -23.04 -12.10 17.62
C MET A 455 -22.71 -12.14 16.16
#